data_e20b32269dc229aa54b17a2d2e703024
#
_entry.id   e20b32269dc229aa54b17a2d2e703024
#
_cell.length_a   1.000
_cell.length_b   1.000
_cell.length_c   1.000
_cell.angle_alpha   90.00
_cell.angle_beta   90.00
_cell.angle_gamma   90.00
#
_symmetry.space_group_name_H-M   'P 1'
#
loop_
_entity.id
_entity.type
_entity.pdbx_description
1 polymer ?
#
loop_
_entity_poly.entity_id
_entity_poly.type
_entity_poly.pdbx_seq_one_letter_code
_entity_poly.pdbx_strand_id
1 'polypeptide(L)'
;MRKDEKLSESIRELYAIVNRLETDYSQHNRHFTLDGHLLGSIGEVYATERYGIELTKSSSECHDGTTKDERKRDVQIKVTQRNTIGLSSEPKYLIVLRIDERGSFEEVFNGPGDIVWELVKDKKLPKNGQYQISLSKLRALNENVALEDRI
;
A
#
# COMPACT_ATOMS: atom_id res chain seq x y z
N MET A 1 -22.93 -4.60 -9.94
CA MET A 1 -21.83 -4.67 -8.94
C MET A 1 -20.85 -3.54 -9.21
N ARG A 2 -20.55 -2.75 -8.19
CA ARG A 2 -19.57 -1.65 -8.31
C ARG A 2 -18.17 -2.23 -8.56
N LYS A 3 -17.27 -1.43 -9.15
CA LYS A 3 -15.90 -1.89 -9.45
C LYS A 3 -15.12 -2.26 -8.19
N ASP A 4 -15.28 -1.49 -7.13
CA ASP A 4 -14.68 -1.76 -5.82
C ASP A 4 -15.19 -3.06 -5.19
N GLU A 5 -16.47 -3.39 -5.39
CA GLU A 5 -17.05 -4.64 -4.91
C GLU A 5 -16.47 -5.86 -5.64
N LYS A 6 -16.22 -5.73 -6.95
CA LYS A 6 -15.60 -6.80 -7.74
C LYS A 6 -14.18 -7.08 -7.27
N LEU A 7 -13.41 -6.03 -7.00
CA LEU A 7 -12.06 -6.17 -6.50
C LEU A 7 -12.05 -6.84 -5.12
N SER A 8 -12.92 -6.39 -4.22
CA SER A 8 -13.05 -6.98 -2.88
C SER A 8 -13.43 -8.46 -2.94
N GLU A 9 -14.33 -8.82 -3.85
CA GLU A 9 -14.73 -10.23 -4.05
C GLU A 9 -13.54 -11.07 -4.52
N SER A 10 -12.78 -10.60 -5.50
CA SER A 10 -11.57 -11.27 -5.99
C SER A 10 -10.54 -11.45 -4.87
N ILE A 11 -10.37 -10.45 -4.01
CA ILE A 11 -9.45 -10.55 -2.86
C ILE A 11 -9.94 -11.62 -1.89
N ARG A 12 -11.23 -11.68 -1.60
CA ARG A 12 -11.80 -12.73 -0.73
C ARG A 12 -11.54 -14.13 -1.29
N GLU A 13 -11.70 -14.29 -2.60
CA GLU A 13 -11.43 -15.56 -3.27
C GLU A 13 -9.95 -15.95 -3.19
N LEU A 14 -9.05 -14.98 -3.36
CA LEU A 14 -7.60 -15.22 -3.22
C LEU A 14 -7.25 -15.68 -1.80
N TYR A 15 -7.78 -15.02 -0.77
CA TYR A 15 -7.55 -15.44 0.61
C TYR A 15 -8.15 -16.81 0.91
N ALA A 16 -9.30 -17.14 0.33
CA ALA A 16 -9.90 -18.47 0.48
C ALA A 16 -8.97 -19.55 -0.10
N ILE A 17 -8.35 -19.29 -1.24
CA ILE A 17 -7.38 -20.21 -1.86
C ILE A 17 -6.12 -20.32 -0.99
N VAL A 18 -5.58 -19.19 -0.53
CA VAL A 18 -4.41 -19.17 0.35
C VAL A 18 -4.66 -19.99 1.62
N ASN A 19 -5.81 -19.78 2.27
CA ASN A 19 -6.17 -20.51 3.49
C ASN A 19 -6.31 -22.01 3.25
N ARG A 20 -6.84 -22.39 2.10
CA ARG A 20 -6.94 -23.81 1.71
C ARG A 20 -5.56 -24.42 1.50
N LEU A 21 -4.66 -23.71 0.83
CA LEU A 21 -3.28 -24.16 0.65
C LEU A 21 -2.56 -24.32 1.98
N GLU A 22 -2.72 -23.37 2.90
CA GLU A 22 -2.13 -23.45 4.24
C GLU A 22 -2.62 -24.69 5.00
N THR A 23 -3.92 -25.00 4.87
CA THR A 23 -4.53 -26.16 5.53
C THR A 23 -4.07 -27.49 4.88
N ASP A 24 -4.19 -27.56 3.57
CA ASP A 24 -3.94 -28.81 2.82
C ASP A 24 -2.47 -29.24 2.83
N TYR A 25 -1.55 -28.27 2.93
CA TYR A 25 -0.12 -28.51 2.83
C TYR A 25 0.66 -28.10 4.09
N SER A 26 -0.01 -28.06 5.23
CA SER A 26 0.60 -27.67 6.52
C SER A 26 1.78 -28.56 6.92
N GLN A 27 1.77 -29.83 6.53
CA GLN A 27 2.83 -30.81 6.86
C GLN A 27 4.19 -30.48 6.22
N HIS A 28 4.21 -29.63 5.21
CA HIS A 28 5.43 -29.27 4.51
C HIS A 28 6.16 -28.06 5.11
N ASN A 29 5.60 -27.42 6.14
CA ASN A 29 6.16 -26.23 6.77
C ASN A 29 6.40 -25.09 5.77
N ARG A 30 5.48 -24.90 4.84
CA ARG A 30 5.49 -23.79 3.90
C ARG A 30 4.37 -22.83 4.22
N HIS A 31 4.59 -21.54 3.94
CA HIS A 31 3.58 -20.50 4.13
C HIS A 31 3.12 -20.00 2.77
N PHE A 32 1.82 -19.77 2.67
CA PHE A 32 1.18 -19.27 1.46
C PHE A 32 0.60 -17.90 1.80
N THR A 33 1.20 -16.84 1.24
CA THR A 33 0.78 -15.45 1.51
C THR A 33 0.63 -14.68 0.22
N LEU A 34 -0.26 -13.69 0.25
CA LEU A 34 -0.33 -12.68 -0.82
C LEU A 34 0.76 -11.65 -0.55
N ASP A 35 1.74 -11.54 -1.45
CA ASP A 35 2.77 -10.52 -1.35
C ASP A 35 3.34 -10.18 -2.73
N GLY A 36 4.36 -9.31 -2.76
CA GLY A 36 5.04 -8.95 -3.99
C GLY A 36 4.16 -8.23 -5.00
N HIS A 37 4.30 -8.60 -6.27
CA HIS A 37 3.63 -7.94 -7.38
C HIS A 37 2.11 -8.04 -7.33
N LEU A 38 1.57 -9.18 -6.92
CA LEU A 38 0.12 -9.36 -6.86
C LEU A 38 -0.52 -8.37 -5.90
N LEU A 39 0.02 -8.29 -4.69
CA LEU A 39 -0.50 -7.38 -3.67
C LEU A 39 -0.30 -5.92 -4.10
N GLY A 40 0.87 -5.58 -4.63
CA GLY A 40 1.17 -4.24 -5.14
C GLY A 40 0.21 -3.81 -6.23
N SER A 41 -0.02 -4.67 -7.21
CA SER A 41 -0.95 -4.39 -8.31
C SER A 41 -2.39 -4.22 -7.84
N ILE A 42 -2.83 -4.99 -6.87
CA ILE A 42 -4.15 -4.85 -6.25
C ILE A 42 -4.30 -3.45 -5.64
N GLY A 43 -3.29 -3.01 -4.88
CA GLY A 43 -3.30 -1.67 -4.28
C GLY A 43 -3.32 -0.55 -5.31
N GLU A 44 -2.56 -0.69 -6.37
CA GLU A 44 -2.51 0.28 -7.46
C GLU A 44 -3.86 0.39 -8.16
N VAL A 45 -4.49 -0.74 -8.48
CA VAL A 45 -5.84 -0.76 -9.10
C VAL A 45 -6.86 -0.09 -8.18
N TYR A 46 -6.85 -0.42 -6.90
CA TYR A 46 -7.73 0.22 -5.93
C TYR A 46 -7.51 1.74 -5.90
N ALA A 47 -6.26 2.18 -5.90
CA ALA A 47 -5.93 3.60 -5.85
C ALA A 47 -6.39 4.35 -7.10
N THR A 48 -6.32 3.76 -8.29
CA THR A 48 -6.85 4.41 -9.49
C THR A 48 -8.34 4.69 -9.36
N GLU A 49 -9.09 3.75 -8.84
CA GLU A 49 -10.55 3.87 -8.72
C GLU A 49 -10.95 4.77 -7.55
N ARG A 50 -10.23 4.67 -6.43
CA ARG A 50 -10.59 5.41 -5.20
C ARG A 50 -10.13 6.85 -5.22
N TYR A 51 -8.93 7.12 -5.76
CA TYR A 51 -8.28 8.44 -5.69
C TYR A 51 -8.13 9.12 -7.05
N GLY A 52 -8.54 8.48 -8.12
CA GLY A 52 -8.39 9.05 -9.46
C GLY A 52 -6.93 9.22 -9.88
N ILE A 53 -6.08 8.25 -9.54
CA ILE A 53 -4.66 8.28 -9.88
C ILE A 53 -4.47 7.63 -11.23
N GLU A 54 -3.64 8.23 -12.09
CA GLU A 54 -3.18 7.65 -13.34
C GLU A 54 -1.84 6.96 -13.08
N LEU A 55 -1.80 5.64 -13.29
CA LEU A 55 -0.59 4.85 -13.06
C LEU A 55 0.47 5.15 -14.13
N THR A 56 1.74 5.15 -13.73
CA THR A 56 2.86 5.26 -14.66
C THR A 56 3.00 3.98 -15.46
N LYS A 57 3.35 4.10 -16.75
CA LYS A 57 3.48 2.94 -17.65
C LYS A 57 4.76 2.14 -17.43
N SER A 58 5.77 2.73 -16.86
CA SER A 58 7.04 2.08 -16.53
C SER A 58 7.25 2.13 -15.03
N SER A 59 7.92 1.12 -14.47
CA SER A 59 8.30 1.13 -13.07
C SER A 59 9.23 2.32 -12.82
N SER A 60 8.70 3.32 -12.12
CA SER A 60 9.49 4.43 -11.61
C SER A 60 9.93 4.09 -10.20
N GLU A 61 11.18 4.33 -9.87
CA GLU A 61 11.69 4.10 -8.52
C GLU A 61 11.06 5.04 -7.48
N CYS A 62 10.49 6.15 -7.93
CA CYS A 62 10.07 7.25 -7.07
C CYS A 62 8.56 7.35 -6.85
N HIS A 63 7.75 6.88 -7.80
CA HIS A 63 6.29 6.97 -7.70
C HIS A 63 5.58 5.96 -8.58
N ASP A 64 4.36 5.64 -8.21
CA ASP A 64 3.53 4.64 -8.92
C ASP A 64 2.52 5.30 -9.84
N GLY A 65 2.16 6.53 -9.59
CA GLY A 65 1.20 7.25 -10.38
C GLY A 65 1.19 8.75 -10.10
N THR A 66 0.30 9.43 -10.79
CA THR A 66 0.15 10.88 -10.71
C THR A 66 -1.34 11.23 -10.59
N THR A 67 -1.68 12.20 -9.77
CA THR A 67 -3.07 12.66 -9.65
C THR A 67 -3.52 13.33 -10.96
N LYS A 68 -4.81 13.20 -11.28
CA LYS A 68 -5.39 13.76 -12.50
C LYS A 68 -5.79 15.21 -12.37
N ASP A 69 -5.74 15.77 -11.15
CA ASP A 69 -6.07 17.17 -10.90
C ASP A 69 -4.99 18.11 -11.45
N GLU A 70 -5.23 19.43 -11.35
CA GLU A 70 -4.29 20.44 -11.85
C GLU A 70 -2.93 20.41 -11.15
N ARG A 71 -2.87 19.93 -9.91
CA ARG A 71 -1.64 19.84 -9.12
C ARG A 71 -0.69 18.76 -9.63
N LYS A 72 -1.20 17.71 -10.25
CA LYS A 72 -0.40 16.59 -10.83
C LYS A 72 0.66 16.08 -9.87
N ARG A 73 0.20 15.66 -8.69
CA ARG A 73 1.09 15.17 -7.62
C ARG A 73 1.57 13.76 -7.92
N ASP A 74 2.86 13.53 -7.76
CA ASP A 74 3.45 12.18 -7.87
C ASP A 74 3.21 11.41 -6.59
N VAL A 75 2.62 10.22 -6.70
CA VAL A 75 2.17 9.43 -5.57
C VAL A 75 2.83 8.07 -5.57
N GLN A 76 3.38 7.68 -4.42
CA GLN A 76 3.77 6.29 -4.16
C GLN A 76 2.64 5.60 -3.41
N ILE A 77 2.31 4.38 -3.85
CA ILE A 77 1.24 3.59 -3.27
C ILE A 77 1.87 2.38 -2.58
N LYS A 78 1.61 2.21 -1.30
CA LYS A 78 2.03 1.06 -0.53
C LYS A 78 0.79 0.33 -0.03
N VAL A 79 0.76 -0.97 -0.23
CA VAL A 79 -0.30 -1.82 0.28
C VAL A 79 0.31 -2.95 1.09
N THR A 80 -0.31 -3.29 2.21
CA THR A 80 0.16 -4.35 3.08
C THR A 80 -1.01 -5.10 3.68
N GLN A 81 -0.79 -6.36 3.97
CA GLN A 81 -1.68 -7.18 4.79
C GLN A 81 -1.14 -7.34 6.22
N ARG A 82 0.03 -6.76 6.49
CA ARG A 82 0.75 -6.83 7.78
C ARG A 82 0.64 -5.51 8.53
N ASN A 83 1.54 -5.27 9.47
CA ASN A 83 1.52 -4.09 10.34
C ASN A 83 2.64 -3.10 10.04
N THR A 84 3.38 -3.29 8.95
CA THR A 84 4.47 -2.41 8.54
C THR A 84 4.47 -2.24 7.02
N ILE A 85 5.12 -1.16 6.58
CA ILE A 85 5.50 -0.96 5.18
C ILE A 85 7.00 -0.70 5.10
N GLY A 86 7.58 -0.90 3.90
CA GLY A 86 8.96 -0.55 3.62
C GLY A 86 9.06 0.66 2.71
N LEU A 87 9.97 1.60 3.03
CA LEU A 87 10.31 2.74 2.17
C LEU A 87 11.80 2.77 1.93
N SER A 88 12.22 2.90 0.67
CA SER A 88 13.62 3.02 0.28
C SER A 88 14.05 4.45 -0.03
N SER A 89 13.11 5.34 -0.28
CA SER A 89 13.35 6.74 -0.60
C SER A 89 12.17 7.60 -0.17
N GLU A 90 12.37 8.91 -0.17
CA GLU A 90 11.32 9.88 0.18
C GLU A 90 10.33 10.01 -0.97
N PRO A 91 9.06 9.63 -0.79
CA PRO A 91 8.03 9.90 -1.79
C PRO A 91 7.56 11.36 -1.69
N LYS A 92 7.10 11.93 -2.80
CA LYS A 92 6.49 13.27 -2.77
C LYS A 92 5.15 13.21 -2.05
N TYR A 93 4.29 12.28 -2.47
CA TYR A 93 3.04 11.96 -1.78
C TYR A 93 2.99 10.45 -1.57
N LEU A 94 2.36 10.05 -0.49
CA LEU A 94 2.28 8.64 -0.11
C LEU A 94 0.85 8.28 0.27
N ILE A 95 0.37 7.19 -0.29
CA ILE A 95 -0.86 6.53 0.15
C ILE A 95 -0.48 5.16 0.66
N VAL A 96 -0.86 4.85 1.89
CA VAL A 96 -0.66 3.55 2.50
C VAL A 96 -2.01 2.91 2.77
N LEU A 97 -2.19 1.71 2.24
CA LEU A 97 -3.42 0.93 2.34
C LEU A 97 -3.14 -0.39 3.06
N ARG A 98 -4.07 -0.80 3.89
CA ARG A 98 -4.05 -2.14 4.48
C ARG A 98 -5.25 -2.93 3.99
N ILE A 99 -5.02 -4.14 3.53
CA ILE A 99 -6.10 -5.04 3.13
C ILE A 99 -6.26 -6.17 4.15
N ASP A 100 -7.47 -6.71 4.24
CA ASP A 100 -7.80 -7.85 5.08
C ASP A 100 -8.44 -8.99 4.27
N GLU A 101 -8.69 -10.10 4.92
CA GLU A 101 -9.27 -11.31 4.32
C GLU A 101 -10.67 -11.11 3.75
N ARG A 102 -11.36 -10.05 4.18
CA ARG A 102 -12.72 -9.69 3.71
C ARG A 102 -12.67 -8.89 2.42
N GLY A 103 -11.46 -8.55 1.95
CA GLY A 103 -11.29 -7.69 0.78
C GLY A 103 -11.52 -6.22 1.10
N SER A 104 -11.46 -5.85 2.39
CA SER A 104 -11.61 -4.46 2.81
C SER A 104 -10.29 -3.74 2.80
N PHE A 105 -10.32 -2.45 2.40
CA PHE A 105 -9.16 -1.57 2.41
C PHE A 105 -9.31 -0.54 3.52
N GLU A 106 -8.24 -0.35 4.27
CA GLU A 106 -8.11 0.74 5.23
C GLU A 106 -7.12 1.75 4.66
N GLU A 107 -7.50 3.04 4.61
CA GLU A 107 -6.56 4.12 4.33
C GLU A 107 -5.78 4.41 5.61
N VAL A 108 -4.53 3.98 5.66
CA VAL A 108 -3.67 4.14 6.84
C VAL A 108 -3.01 5.52 6.84
N PHE A 109 -2.56 5.96 5.67
CA PHE A 109 -1.92 7.27 5.50
C PHE A 109 -2.24 7.81 4.11
N ASN A 110 -2.50 9.11 4.05
CA ASN A 110 -2.72 9.83 2.80
C ASN A 110 -2.21 11.27 2.97
N GLY A 111 -1.06 11.57 2.38
CA GLY A 111 -0.50 12.91 2.51
C GLY A 111 0.91 13.04 1.94
N PRO A 112 1.56 14.18 2.23
CA PRO A 112 2.95 14.42 1.80
C PRO A 112 3.90 13.39 2.38
N GLY A 113 4.81 12.90 1.54
CA GLY A 113 5.75 11.86 1.94
C GLY A 113 6.83 12.32 2.91
N ASP A 114 7.17 13.60 2.91
CA ASP A 114 8.16 14.17 3.82
C ASP A 114 7.78 13.97 5.29
N ILE A 115 6.50 14.02 5.61
CA ILE A 115 5.98 13.78 6.96
C ILE A 115 6.40 12.39 7.47
N VAL A 116 6.28 11.39 6.59
CA VAL A 116 6.65 10.01 6.92
C VAL A 116 8.17 9.83 6.90
N TRP A 117 8.84 10.43 5.93
CA TRP A 117 10.27 10.32 5.78
C TRP A 117 11.05 10.86 6.98
N GLU A 118 10.52 11.88 7.66
CA GLU A 118 11.08 12.41 8.91
C GLU A 118 11.29 11.35 9.97
N LEU A 119 10.48 10.28 9.99
CA LEU A 119 10.60 9.21 10.96
C LEU A 119 11.88 8.39 10.80
N VAL A 120 12.45 8.34 9.59
CA VAL A 120 13.49 7.37 9.25
C VAL A 120 14.74 7.98 8.62
N LYS A 121 14.69 9.21 8.16
CA LYS A 121 15.79 9.85 7.38
C LYS A 121 17.15 9.79 8.05
N ASP A 122 17.20 9.88 9.39
CA ASP A 122 18.44 9.90 10.17
C ASP A 122 18.82 8.52 10.71
N LYS A 123 18.05 7.49 10.40
CA LYS A 123 18.34 6.12 10.82
C LYS A 123 19.26 5.44 9.82
N LYS A 124 20.04 4.48 10.31
CA LYS A 124 20.88 3.64 9.45
C LYS A 124 20.00 2.82 8.52
N LEU A 125 20.29 2.88 7.21
CA LEU A 125 19.57 2.11 6.21
C LEU A 125 19.76 0.61 6.46
N PRO A 126 18.67 -0.18 6.59
CA PRO A 126 18.77 -1.62 6.71
C PRO A 126 19.42 -2.28 5.49
N LYS A 127 19.94 -3.50 5.67
CA LYS A 127 20.64 -4.23 4.61
C LYS A 127 19.79 -4.46 3.36
N ASN A 128 18.47 -4.62 3.52
CA ASN A 128 17.55 -4.81 2.38
C ASN A 128 17.22 -3.52 1.63
N GLY A 129 17.78 -2.38 2.05
CA GLY A 129 17.56 -1.09 1.39
C GLY A 129 16.24 -0.42 1.70
N GLN A 130 15.48 -0.93 2.68
CA GLN A 130 14.18 -0.37 3.03
C GLN A 130 14.07 -0.13 4.54
N TYR A 131 13.59 1.07 4.90
CA TYR A 131 13.17 1.36 6.27
C TYR A 131 11.79 0.76 6.53
N GLN A 132 11.64 0.05 7.65
CA GLN A 132 10.34 -0.49 8.06
C GLN A 132 9.62 0.53 8.95
N ILE A 133 8.39 0.84 8.60
CA ILE A 133 7.56 1.83 9.32
C ILE A 133 6.28 1.15 9.76
N SER A 134 5.94 1.26 11.05
CA SER A 134 4.73 0.65 11.58
C SER A 134 3.48 1.40 11.16
N LEU A 135 2.40 0.67 10.92
CA LEU A 135 1.11 1.27 10.57
C LEU A 135 0.57 2.14 11.70
N SER A 136 0.85 1.79 12.97
CA SER A 136 0.40 2.60 14.10
C SER A 136 1.00 4.01 14.07
N LYS A 137 2.28 4.14 13.72
CA LYS A 137 2.93 5.44 13.55
C LYS A 137 2.33 6.22 12.38
N LEU A 138 2.05 5.53 11.28
CA LEU A 138 1.44 6.14 10.11
C LEU A 138 0.03 6.64 10.40
N ARG A 139 -0.77 5.87 11.13
CA ARG A 139 -2.11 6.30 11.53
C ARG A 139 -2.06 7.56 12.40
N ALA A 140 -1.12 7.62 13.34
CA ALA A 140 -0.94 8.80 14.19
C ALA A 140 -0.57 10.04 13.37
N LEU A 141 0.35 9.91 12.42
CA LEU A 141 0.71 11.01 11.52
C LEU A 141 -0.46 11.43 10.64
N ASN A 142 -1.25 10.46 10.19
CA ASN A 142 -2.38 10.70 9.29
C ASN A 142 -3.45 11.61 9.91
N GLU A 143 -3.63 11.53 11.23
CA GLU A 143 -4.58 12.38 11.95
C GLU A 143 -4.28 13.88 11.81
N ASN A 144 -3.02 14.22 11.60
CA ASN A 144 -2.55 15.60 11.53
C ASN A 144 -2.35 16.11 10.10
N VAL A 145 -2.62 15.30 9.09
CA VAL A 145 -2.52 15.73 7.69
C VAL A 145 -3.69 16.65 7.37
N ALA A 146 -3.38 17.85 6.86
CA ALA A 146 -4.40 18.80 6.47
C ALA A 146 -5.22 18.28 5.29
N LEU A 147 -6.51 18.66 5.22
CA LEU A 147 -7.40 18.19 4.16
C LEU A 147 -6.87 18.52 2.76
N GLU A 148 -6.31 19.72 2.57
CA GLU A 148 -5.72 20.15 1.30
C GLU A 148 -4.48 19.37 0.89
N ASP A 149 -3.82 18.71 1.82
CA ASP A 149 -2.62 17.88 1.57
C ASP A 149 -2.95 16.42 1.29
N ARG A 150 -4.21 16.04 1.39
CA ARG A 150 -4.68 14.69 1.05
C ARG A 150 -5.02 14.59 -0.43
N ILE A 151 -4.92 13.39 -0.95
CA ILE A 151 -5.32 13.06 -2.32
C ILE A 151 -6.75 12.53 -2.34
#